data_2e9f3985e0023ae6c600aed1fabcf712
#
_entry.id   2e9f3985e0023ae6c600aed1fabcf712
#
_cell.length_a   1.000
_cell.length_b   1.000
_cell.length_c   1.000
_cell.angle_alpha   90.00
_cell.angle_beta   90.00
_cell.angle_gamma   90.00
#
_symmetry.space_group_name_H-M   'P 1'
#
loop_
_entity.id
_entity.type
_entity.pdbx_description
1 polymer ?
#
loop_
_entity_poly.entity_id
_entity_poly.type
_entity_poly.pdbx_seq_one_letter_code
_entity_poly.pdbx_strand_id
1 'polypeptide(L)'
;GVYSDDKAEKSAEIAEQEAKKQEKEKKKPVGSEFYNTLACLVGDYFMKIGATLPPCDWKTKDAFANMDIAGYNYGLFRYKHDLKKYPKRLILGTETFCKDAYSFWEIAKKNKRILGDFVWSGWEYIGETGDGAAEYEDYRGRMPHTRMTGNNGRIDLLGKPRAEAAYTRVAFERETGPFIAVKPVYQKENLQLTGWALSKALESWSWRGCAGEKAEVEVFARAAE
;
A
#
# COMPACT_ATOMS: atom_id res chain seq x y z
N GLY A 1 -9.77 39.55 -41.95
CA GLY A 1 -9.31 38.34 -42.58
C GLY A 1 -10.11 37.19 -42.06
N VAL A 2 -10.90 36.57 -42.92
CA VAL A 2 -11.69 35.38 -42.65
C VAL A 2 -10.71 34.23 -42.44
N TYR A 3 -10.53 33.77 -41.23
CA TYR A 3 -9.94 32.46 -40.98
C TYR A 3 -10.94 31.41 -41.48
N SER A 4 -10.56 30.69 -42.51
CA SER A 4 -11.45 29.68 -43.09
C SER A 4 -11.69 28.54 -42.13
N ASP A 5 -12.95 28.24 -41.89
CA ASP A 5 -13.45 27.12 -41.07
C ASP A 5 -12.84 25.77 -41.48
N ASP A 6 -12.49 25.64 -42.79
CA ASP A 6 -11.82 24.45 -43.36
C ASP A 6 -10.47 24.05 -42.68
N LYS A 7 -9.72 25.01 -42.15
CA LYS A 7 -8.45 24.68 -41.44
C LYS A 7 -8.70 24.22 -40.02
N ALA A 8 -9.73 24.76 -39.39
CA ALA A 8 -10.10 24.33 -38.04
C ALA A 8 -10.75 22.93 -38.07
N GLU A 9 -11.60 22.63 -39.04
CA GLU A 9 -12.16 21.29 -39.23
C GLU A 9 -11.09 20.25 -39.55
N LYS A 10 -10.18 20.53 -40.50
CA LYS A 10 -9.07 19.60 -40.78
C LYS A 10 -8.15 19.36 -39.59
N SER A 11 -7.87 20.35 -38.76
CA SER A 11 -7.05 20.17 -37.58
C SER A 11 -7.77 19.37 -36.50
N ALA A 12 -9.09 19.51 -36.38
CA ALA A 12 -9.92 18.71 -35.49
C ALA A 12 -10.02 17.23 -35.95
N GLU A 13 -10.19 16.99 -37.25
CA GLU A 13 -10.19 15.63 -37.81
C GLU A 13 -8.86 14.90 -37.63
N ILE A 14 -7.72 15.62 -37.83
CA ILE A 14 -6.38 15.05 -37.61
C ILE A 14 -6.19 14.73 -36.12
N ALA A 15 -6.57 15.62 -35.22
CA ALA A 15 -6.48 15.38 -33.78
C ALA A 15 -7.36 14.19 -33.35
N GLU A 16 -8.55 14.05 -33.92
CA GLU A 16 -9.44 12.93 -33.64
C GLU A 16 -8.90 11.59 -34.19
N GLN A 17 -8.29 11.62 -35.39
CA GLN A 17 -7.65 10.44 -35.96
C GLN A 17 -6.41 10.02 -35.18
N GLU A 18 -5.60 10.97 -34.71
CA GLU A 18 -4.45 10.70 -33.86
C GLU A 18 -4.87 10.18 -32.48
N ALA A 19 -5.93 10.73 -31.89
CA ALA A 19 -6.51 10.25 -30.65
C ALA A 19 -7.04 8.80 -30.80
N LYS A 20 -7.76 8.51 -31.87
CA LYS A 20 -8.25 7.15 -32.19
C LYS A 20 -7.11 6.17 -32.48
N LYS A 21 -6.01 6.62 -33.07
CA LYS A 21 -4.80 5.82 -33.30
C LYS A 21 -4.06 5.53 -32.00
N GLN A 22 -3.92 6.53 -31.13
CA GLN A 22 -3.36 6.36 -29.78
C GLN A 22 -4.22 5.48 -28.89
N GLU A 23 -5.54 5.52 -29.06
CA GLU A 23 -6.46 4.66 -28.31
C GLU A 23 -6.40 3.19 -28.76
N LYS A 24 -6.15 2.93 -30.05
CA LYS A 24 -5.92 1.58 -30.59
C LYS A 24 -4.55 0.99 -30.23
N GLU A 25 -3.55 1.84 -30.05
CA GLU A 25 -2.18 1.43 -29.66
C GLU A 25 -2.01 1.32 -28.14
N LYS A 26 -2.92 1.86 -27.34
CA LYS A 26 -2.93 1.66 -25.90
C LYS A 26 -3.30 0.22 -25.61
N LYS A 27 -2.29 -0.63 -25.34
CA LYS A 27 -2.50 -1.82 -24.52
C LYS A 27 -3.35 -1.38 -23.34
N LYS A 28 -4.52 -2.02 -23.12
CA LYS A 28 -5.40 -1.68 -22.00
C LYS A 28 -4.52 -1.45 -20.76
N PRO A 29 -4.59 -0.29 -20.12
CA PRO A 29 -3.77 -0.05 -18.93
C PRO A 29 -4.11 -1.15 -17.95
N VAL A 30 -3.09 -1.83 -17.45
CA VAL A 30 -3.28 -2.84 -16.40
C VAL A 30 -3.74 -2.07 -15.18
N GLY A 31 -4.99 -2.27 -14.76
CA GLY A 31 -5.59 -1.56 -13.64
C GLY A 31 -4.94 -1.94 -12.31
N SER A 32 -5.16 -1.12 -11.30
CA SER A 32 -4.72 -1.40 -9.91
C SER A 32 -5.22 -2.77 -9.42
N GLU A 33 -6.43 -3.18 -9.79
CA GLU A 33 -6.98 -4.52 -9.48
C GLU A 33 -6.07 -5.68 -9.88
N PHE A 34 -5.39 -5.57 -11.03
CA PHE A 34 -4.46 -6.61 -11.46
C PHE A 34 -3.26 -6.71 -10.52
N TYR A 35 -2.70 -5.56 -10.14
CA TYR A 35 -1.55 -5.54 -9.23
C TYR A 35 -1.95 -5.97 -7.82
N ASN A 36 -3.14 -5.59 -7.36
CA ASN A 36 -3.67 -6.00 -6.07
C ASN A 36 -3.90 -7.51 -6.03
N THR A 37 -4.53 -8.07 -7.06
CA THR A 37 -4.72 -9.51 -7.21
C THR A 37 -3.37 -10.23 -7.26
N LEU A 38 -2.41 -9.71 -8.02
CA LEU A 38 -1.06 -10.30 -8.11
C LEU A 38 -0.36 -10.26 -6.76
N ALA A 39 -0.44 -9.14 -6.02
CA ALA A 39 0.13 -9.03 -4.68
C ALA A 39 -0.50 -10.01 -3.68
N CYS A 40 -1.81 -10.27 -3.79
CA CYS A 40 -2.49 -11.28 -2.97
C CYS A 40 -2.07 -12.71 -3.33
N LEU A 41 -1.85 -13.01 -4.62
CA LEU A 41 -1.50 -14.34 -5.09
C LEU A 41 -0.02 -14.69 -4.88
N VAL A 42 0.86 -13.75 -5.16
CA VAL A 42 2.33 -13.96 -5.18
C VAL A 42 2.97 -13.52 -3.87
N GLY A 43 2.26 -12.71 -3.09
CA GLY A 43 2.73 -12.11 -1.85
C GLY A 43 3.56 -10.83 -2.09
N ASP A 44 3.51 -9.93 -1.13
CA ASP A 44 4.22 -8.65 -1.14
C ASP A 44 5.76 -8.79 -1.16
N TYR A 45 6.28 -9.89 -0.61
CA TYR A 45 7.70 -10.17 -0.59
C TYR A 45 8.31 -10.26 -1.99
N PHE A 46 7.63 -10.97 -2.92
CA PHE A 46 8.08 -11.07 -4.30
C PHE A 46 8.01 -9.75 -5.06
N MET A 47 7.00 -8.92 -4.77
CA MET A 47 6.93 -7.56 -5.33
C MET A 47 8.13 -6.72 -4.90
N LYS A 48 8.51 -6.77 -3.63
CA LYS A 48 9.66 -6.06 -3.08
C LYS A 48 10.98 -6.53 -3.68
N ILE A 49 11.15 -7.83 -3.90
CA ILE A 49 12.31 -8.37 -4.62
C ILE A 49 12.30 -7.90 -6.07
N GLY A 50 11.16 -7.99 -6.76
CA GLY A 50 11.02 -7.53 -8.14
C GLY A 50 11.47 -6.08 -8.34
N ALA A 51 11.15 -5.21 -7.38
CA ALA A 51 11.56 -3.81 -7.40
C ALA A 51 13.09 -3.61 -7.36
N THR A 52 13.86 -4.59 -6.88
CA THR A 52 15.34 -4.51 -6.82
C THR A 52 16.02 -4.96 -8.12
N LEU A 53 15.29 -5.57 -9.04
CA LEU A 53 15.84 -6.12 -10.26
C LEU A 53 16.32 -5.01 -11.22
N PRO A 54 17.41 -5.27 -12.00
CA PRO A 54 17.97 -4.29 -12.92
C PRO A 54 16.96 -3.65 -13.88
N PRO A 55 15.98 -4.36 -14.45
CA PRO A 55 14.98 -3.73 -15.32
C PRO A 55 14.17 -2.62 -14.67
N CYS A 56 13.88 -2.72 -13.37
CA CYS A 56 13.18 -1.67 -12.62
C CYS A 56 14.05 -0.42 -12.49
N ASP A 57 15.35 -0.60 -12.25
CA ASP A 57 16.28 0.51 -12.18
C ASP A 57 16.46 1.17 -13.54
N TRP A 58 16.64 0.40 -14.61
CA TRP A 58 16.79 0.95 -15.98
C TRP A 58 15.59 1.81 -16.41
N LYS A 59 14.37 1.40 -16.02
CA LYS A 59 13.14 2.13 -16.33
C LYS A 59 12.95 3.41 -15.50
N THR A 60 13.51 3.45 -14.30
CA THR A 60 13.25 4.53 -13.34
C THR A 60 14.42 5.49 -13.15
N LYS A 61 15.65 5.10 -13.48
CA LYS A 61 16.87 5.87 -13.18
C LYS A 61 16.85 7.28 -13.77
N ASP A 62 16.38 7.42 -15.01
CA ASP A 62 16.37 8.71 -15.71
C ASP A 62 15.27 9.63 -15.15
N ALA A 63 14.09 9.09 -14.84
CA ALA A 63 13.05 9.84 -14.17
C ALA A 63 13.52 10.32 -12.78
N PHE A 64 14.10 9.44 -11.99
CA PHE A 64 14.61 9.77 -10.65
C PHE A 64 15.80 10.73 -10.68
N ALA A 65 16.59 10.76 -11.78
CA ALA A 65 17.69 11.72 -11.94
C ALA A 65 17.19 13.15 -12.14
N ASN A 66 15.97 13.33 -12.61
CA ASN A 66 15.32 14.61 -12.83
C ASN A 66 14.41 15.05 -11.67
N MET A 67 14.43 14.33 -10.56
CA MET A 67 13.65 14.63 -9.35
C MET A 67 14.58 14.99 -8.20
N ASP A 68 14.21 15.99 -7.40
CA ASP A 68 14.91 16.32 -6.16
C ASP A 68 14.75 15.21 -5.13
N ILE A 69 13.58 14.58 -5.09
CA ILE A 69 13.23 13.51 -4.17
C ILE A 69 12.62 12.36 -4.98
N ALA A 70 13.21 11.18 -4.91
CA ALA A 70 12.68 9.98 -5.54
C ALA A 70 11.62 9.29 -4.65
N GLY A 71 10.38 9.21 -5.14
CA GLY A 71 9.28 8.53 -4.47
C GLY A 71 9.22 7.04 -4.81
N TYR A 72 9.00 6.19 -3.81
CA TYR A 72 8.94 4.74 -3.97
C TYR A 72 7.65 4.18 -3.41
N ASN A 73 6.87 3.52 -4.26
CA ASN A 73 5.73 2.72 -3.80
C ASN A 73 6.22 1.30 -3.51
N TYR A 74 6.03 0.83 -2.26
CA TYR A 74 6.35 -0.53 -1.80
C TYR A 74 7.79 -0.98 -2.07
N GLY A 75 8.71 -0.03 -2.22
CA GLY A 75 10.10 -0.25 -2.65
C GLY A 75 11.10 -0.49 -1.52
N LEU A 76 10.69 -0.95 -0.36
CA LEU A 76 11.51 -1.03 0.85
C LEU A 76 12.88 -1.70 0.63
N PHE A 77 12.92 -2.82 -0.10
CA PHE A 77 14.16 -3.56 -0.34
C PHE A 77 15.12 -2.81 -1.26
N ARG A 78 14.60 -1.92 -2.08
CA ARG A 78 15.38 -1.12 -3.02
C ARG A 78 16.14 0.02 -2.33
N TYR A 79 15.67 0.53 -1.19
CA TYR A 79 16.26 1.70 -0.53
C TYR A 79 17.75 1.54 -0.27
N LYS A 80 18.17 0.45 0.36
CA LYS A 80 19.60 0.21 0.67
C LYS A 80 20.46 0.13 -0.60
N HIS A 81 19.95 -0.50 -1.65
CA HIS A 81 20.63 -0.61 -2.93
C HIS A 81 20.78 0.77 -3.59
N ASP A 82 19.71 1.53 -3.69
CA ASP A 82 19.71 2.83 -4.37
C ASP A 82 20.48 3.90 -3.58
N LEU A 83 20.44 3.87 -2.27
CA LEU A 83 21.27 4.74 -1.42
C LEU A 83 22.79 4.52 -1.64
N LYS A 84 23.18 3.28 -1.93
CA LYS A 84 24.58 2.95 -2.27
C LYS A 84 24.92 3.35 -3.70
N LYS A 85 24.03 3.03 -4.66
CA LYS A 85 24.27 3.25 -6.08
C LYS A 85 24.18 4.73 -6.49
N TYR A 86 23.32 5.50 -5.83
CA TYR A 86 23.04 6.91 -6.12
C TYR A 86 23.31 7.77 -4.87
N PRO A 87 24.56 8.21 -4.65
CA PRO A 87 24.95 8.88 -3.40
C PRO A 87 24.23 10.20 -3.09
N LYS A 88 23.71 10.87 -4.10
CA LYS A 88 23.00 12.16 -3.97
C LYS A 88 21.47 12.01 -3.88
N ARG A 89 20.94 10.81 -4.11
CA ARG A 89 19.50 10.57 -4.15
C ARG A 89 18.87 10.73 -2.76
N LEU A 90 17.84 11.56 -2.67
CA LEU A 90 16.91 11.60 -1.55
C LEU A 90 15.76 10.65 -1.83
N ILE A 91 15.31 9.93 -0.81
CA ILE A 91 14.27 8.91 -0.91
C ILE A 91 13.08 9.28 -0.03
N LEU A 92 11.88 9.09 -0.56
CA LEU A 92 10.61 9.18 0.16
C LEU A 92 9.83 7.90 -0.10
N GLY A 93 9.35 7.23 0.95
CA GLY A 93 8.34 6.20 0.81
C GLY A 93 7.01 6.87 0.47
N THR A 94 6.55 6.76 -0.77
CA THR A 94 5.30 7.39 -1.21
C THR A 94 4.10 6.48 -0.99
N GLU A 95 4.32 5.16 -0.89
CA GLU A 95 3.36 4.18 -0.41
C GLU A 95 4.10 3.02 0.24
N THR A 96 3.74 2.69 1.48
CA THR A 96 4.36 1.60 2.24
C THR A 96 3.31 0.76 2.93
N PHE A 97 3.47 -0.57 2.87
CA PHE A 97 2.61 -1.49 3.61
C PHE A 97 2.68 -1.25 5.12
N CYS A 98 1.55 -1.39 5.82
CA CYS A 98 1.53 -1.24 7.26
C CYS A 98 2.56 -2.13 7.98
N LYS A 99 2.62 -3.39 7.59
CA LYS A 99 3.55 -4.38 8.17
C LYS A 99 5.02 -4.02 8.00
N ASP A 100 5.35 -3.18 7.03
CA ASP A 100 6.72 -2.74 6.75
C ASP A 100 7.16 -1.53 7.60
N ALA A 101 6.28 -0.91 8.38
CA ALA A 101 6.57 0.30 9.13
C ALA A 101 7.80 0.16 10.04
N TYR A 102 7.93 -0.96 10.75
CA TYR A 102 9.11 -1.23 11.58
C TYR A 102 10.39 -1.35 10.72
N SER A 103 10.36 -2.16 9.68
CA SER A 103 11.51 -2.36 8.80
C SER A 103 11.92 -1.08 8.07
N PHE A 104 10.95 -0.25 7.68
CA PHE A 104 11.19 1.07 7.13
C PHE A 104 11.92 1.95 8.14
N TRP A 105 11.41 2.04 9.38
CA TRP A 105 12.01 2.87 10.41
C TRP A 105 13.43 2.46 10.74
N GLU A 106 13.71 1.15 10.84
CA GLU A 106 15.05 0.62 11.09
C GLU A 106 16.07 0.99 10.00
N ILE A 107 15.62 1.25 8.78
CA ILE A 107 16.47 1.75 7.69
C ILE A 107 16.56 3.27 7.75
N ALA A 108 15.42 3.95 7.90
CA ALA A 108 15.33 5.40 7.82
C ALA A 108 16.12 6.10 8.93
N LYS A 109 16.01 5.65 10.18
CA LYS A 109 16.72 6.25 11.30
C LYS A 109 18.25 6.22 11.17
N LYS A 110 18.80 5.35 10.32
CA LYS A 110 20.23 5.21 10.03
C LYS A 110 20.67 5.97 8.78
N ASN A 111 19.74 6.55 8.01
CA ASN A 111 20.04 7.15 6.72
C ASN A 111 19.32 8.49 6.55
N LYS A 112 20.07 9.58 6.75
CA LYS A 112 19.54 10.97 6.62
C LYS A 112 18.97 11.32 5.23
N ARG A 113 19.22 10.50 4.23
CA ARG A 113 18.69 10.68 2.87
C ARG A 113 17.33 10.03 2.65
N ILE A 114 16.80 9.32 3.64
CA ILE A 114 15.40 8.89 3.65
C ILE A 114 14.62 9.94 4.43
N LEU A 115 13.77 10.68 3.74
CA LEU A 115 13.10 11.86 4.29
C LEU A 115 11.85 11.54 5.08
N GLY A 116 11.18 10.44 4.74
CA GLY A 116 9.95 10.04 5.40
C GLY A 116 9.22 8.93 4.67
N ASP A 117 8.01 8.69 5.12
CA ASP A 117 7.14 7.63 4.62
C ASP A 117 5.68 8.09 4.61
N PHE A 118 4.98 7.73 3.54
CA PHE A 118 3.54 7.79 3.46
C PHE A 118 2.99 6.38 3.44
N VAL A 119 2.32 6.03 4.50
CA VAL A 119 1.74 4.70 4.64
C VAL A 119 0.46 4.58 3.83
N TRP A 120 0.25 3.44 3.18
CA TRP A 120 -1.02 3.13 2.55
C TRP A 120 -1.85 2.21 3.45
N SER A 121 -2.96 2.71 4.07
CA SER A 121 -3.32 4.13 4.08
C SER A 121 -3.45 4.64 5.50
N GLY A 122 -3.35 5.96 5.67
CA GLY A 122 -3.51 6.62 6.97
C GLY A 122 -4.97 6.61 7.42
N TRP A 123 -5.88 7.08 6.58
CA TRP A 123 -7.31 7.16 6.81
C TRP A 123 -8.08 6.22 5.89
N GLU A 124 -9.12 5.60 6.40
CA GLU A 124 -10.01 4.74 5.60
C GLU A 124 -10.75 5.56 4.56
N TYR A 125 -11.01 4.95 3.40
CA TYR A 125 -11.65 5.61 2.26
C TYR A 125 -12.67 4.70 1.56
N ILE A 126 -13.57 5.31 0.82
CA ILE A 126 -14.55 4.61 -0.01
C ILE A 126 -13.93 4.35 -1.39
N GLY A 127 -14.06 3.14 -1.89
CA GLY A 127 -13.45 2.66 -3.13
C GLY A 127 -12.37 1.63 -2.88
N GLU A 128 -11.71 1.15 -3.94
CA GLU A 128 -10.65 0.12 -3.93
C GLU A 128 -10.92 -1.00 -2.94
N THR A 129 -12.13 -1.51 -2.99
CA THR A 129 -12.66 -2.44 -2.00
C THR A 129 -11.82 -3.70 -1.92
N GLY A 130 -11.35 -4.00 -0.73
CA GLY A 130 -10.68 -5.24 -0.44
C GLY A 130 -9.16 -5.19 -0.37
N ASP A 131 -8.51 -4.06 -0.62
CA ASP A 131 -7.05 -3.95 -0.47
C ASP A 131 -6.56 -4.39 0.90
N GLY A 132 -7.18 -3.91 1.96
CA GLY A 132 -6.89 -4.29 3.34
C GLY A 132 -7.87 -5.32 3.90
N ALA A 133 -8.59 -6.06 3.08
CA ALA A 133 -9.60 -6.98 3.56
C ALA A 133 -9.01 -8.14 4.37
N ALA A 134 -9.75 -8.52 5.39
CA ALA A 134 -9.63 -9.82 6.03
C ALA A 134 -10.85 -10.64 5.61
N GLU A 135 -10.60 -11.76 4.96
CA GLU A 135 -11.65 -12.62 4.45
C GLU A 135 -11.63 -13.96 5.17
N TYR A 136 -12.81 -14.50 5.38
CA TYR A 136 -13.00 -15.80 6.03
C TYR A 136 -13.38 -16.87 5.02
N GLU A 137 -13.53 -16.48 3.75
CA GLU A 137 -13.74 -17.34 2.60
C GLU A 137 -12.73 -17.02 1.52
N ASP A 138 -12.34 -18.00 0.74
CA ASP A 138 -11.44 -17.81 -0.39
C ASP A 138 -12.19 -17.22 -1.59
N TYR A 139 -12.15 -15.92 -1.75
CA TYR A 139 -12.72 -15.23 -2.91
C TYR A 139 -11.78 -15.23 -4.13
N ARG A 140 -10.61 -15.89 -4.06
CA ARG A 140 -9.60 -15.95 -5.13
C ARG A 140 -9.28 -14.56 -5.72
N GLY A 141 -9.12 -13.57 -4.86
CA GLY A 141 -8.87 -12.19 -5.25
C GLY A 141 -10.10 -11.43 -5.77
N ARG A 142 -11.29 -12.04 -5.75
CA ARG A 142 -12.55 -11.36 -6.10
C ARG A 142 -13.23 -10.86 -4.84
N MET A 143 -13.47 -9.56 -4.76
CA MET A 143 -14.13 -8.96 -3.60
C MET A 143 -15.66 -9.00 -3.76
N PRO A 144 -16.40 -9.27 -2.67
CA PRO A 144 -17.84 -9.16 -2.67
C PRO A 144 -18.28 -7.73 -3.03
N HIS A 145 -19.29 -7.60 -3.88
CA HIS A 145 -19.87 -6.30 -4.25
C HIS A 145 -20.46 -5.50 -3.08
N THR A 146 -20.60 -6.12 -1.93
CA THR A 146 -21.10 -5.50 -0.70
C THR A 146 -20.05 -4.67 0.04
N ARG A 147 -18.79 -4.81 -0.31
CA ARG A 147 -17.72 -4.01 0.31
C ARG A 147 -17.63 -2.64 -0.36
N MET A 148 -17.48 -1.60 0.45
CA MET A 148 -17.46 -0.21 -0.02
C MET A 148 -16.16 0.51 0.32
N THR A 149 -15.29 -0.08 1.14
CA THR A 149 -14.07 0.58 1.63
C THR A 149 -12.83 -0.23 1.32
N GLY A 150 -11.68 0.43 1.25
CA GLY A 150 -10.36 -0.19 1.08
C GLY A 150 -10.00 -1.13 2.23
N ASN A 151 -10.52 -0.83 3.42
CA ASN A 151 -10.31 -1.58 4.68
C ASN A 151 -8.83 -1.71 5.11
N ASN A 152 -8.01 -0.76 4.68
CA ASN A 152 -6.56 -0.69 4.96
C ASN A 152 -6.16 0.57 5.74
N GLY A 153 -7.12 1.45 6.07
CA GLY A 153 -6.89 2.65 6.86
C GLY A 153 -6.46 2.33 8.29
N ARG A 154 -5.47 3.06 8.78
CA ARG A 154 -5.09 3.02 10.20
C ARG A 154 -6.11 3.67 11.09
N ILE A 155 -6.84 4.61 10.55
CA ILE A 155 -7.99 5.28 11.17
C ILE A 155 -9.21 4.91 10.32
N ASP A 156 -10.30 4.47 10.97
CA ASP A 156 -11.53 4.10 10.28
C ASP A 156 -12.32 5.33 9.77
N LEU A 157 -13.40 5.11 9.04
CA LEU A 157 -14.26 6.19 8.51
C LEU A 157 -14.86 7.09 9.60
N LEU A 158 -14.95 6.61 10.83
CA LEU A 158 -15.48 7.34 11.97
C LEU A 158 -14.40 8.09 12.76
N GLY A 159 -13.13 8.01 12.33
CA GLY A 159 -12.00 8.63 13.00
C GLY A 159 -11.42 7.80 14.14
N LYS A 160 -11.83 6.53 14.31
CA LYS A 160 -11.33 5.66 15.36
C LYS A 160 -10.01 4.99 14.93
N PRO A 161 -8.94 5.10 15.74
CA PRO A 161 -7.69 4.38 15.49
C PRO A 161 -7.91 2.87 15.55
N ARG A 162 -7.25 2.14 14.63
CA ARG A 162 -7.20 0.68 14.62
C ARG A 162 -5.88 0.16 15.20
N ALA A 163 -5.75 -1.14 15.34
CA ALA A 163 -4.52 -1.79 15.78
C ALA A 163 -3.29 -1.42 14.92
N GLU A 164 -3.51 -1.21 13.62
CA GLU A 164 -2.51 -0.74 12.67
C GLU A 164 -1.95 0.65 13.02
N ALA A 165 -2.77 1.53 13.58
CA ALA A 165 -2.30 2.84 14.06
C ALA A 165 -1.38 2.70 15.27
N ALA A 166 -1.75 1.84 16.22
CA ALA A 166 -0.93 1.55 17.40
C ALA A 166 0.40 0.90 17.00
N TYR A 167 0.36 -0.12 16.12
CA TYR A 167 1.57 -0.72 15.56
C TYR A 167 2.50 0.32 14.93
N THR A 168 1.94 1.20 14.10
CA THR A 168 2.74 2.25 13.43
C THR A 168 3.41 3.18 14.44
N ARG A 169 2.70 3.64 15.49
CA ARG A 169 3.27 4.50 16.54
C ARG A 169 4.41 3.84 17.30
N VAL A 170 4.23 2.55 17.65
CA VAL A 170 5.27 1.76 18.31
C VAL A 170 6.46 1.52 17.38
N ALA A 171 6.21 1.16 16.11
CA ALA A 171 7.25 0.93 15.11
C ALA A 171 8.12 2.17 14.86
N PHE A 172 7.51 3.37 14.84
CA PHE A 172 8.21 4.65 14.66
C PHE A 172 8.71 5.27 15.97
N GLU A 173 8.78 4.50 17.05
CA GLU A 173 9.32 4.94 18.35
C GLU A 173 8.59 6.16 18.97
N ARG A 174 7.30 6.34 18.61
CA ARG A 174 6.47 7.39 19.18
C ARG A 174 5.82 6.97 20.49
N GLU A 175 5.62 5.69 20.66
CA GLU A 175 5.07 5.07 21.86
C GLU A 175 5.87 3.79 22.17
N THR A 176 5.95 3.43 23.43
CA THR A 176 6.62 2.19 23.86
C THR A 176 5.66 1.02 23.92
N GLY A 177 4.37 1.28 24.05
CA GLY A 177 3.37 0.26 24.35
C GLY A 177 3.39 -0.17 25.82
N PRO A 178 2.89 -1.37 26.17
CA PRO A 178 2.26 -2.32 25.27
C PRO A 178 0.88 -1.86 24.78
N PHE A 179 0.60 -2.05 23.50
CA PHE A 179 -0.75 -2.01 22.98
C PHE A 179 -1.24 -3.45 22.81
N ILE A 180 -2.42 -3.75 23.33
CA ILE A 180 -2.97 -5.10 23.38
C ILE A 180 -4.28 -5.13 22.61
N ALA A 181 -4.41 -6.06 21.68
CA ALA A 181 -5.63 -6.28 20.91
C ALA A 181 -5.95 -7.77 20.79
N VAL A 182 -7.22 -8.10 20.57
CA VAL A 182 -7.71 -9.47 20.48
C VAL A 182 -8.31 -9.71 19.12
N LYS A 183 -7.92 -10.78 18.45
CA LYS A 183 -8.55 -11.20 17.20
C LYS A 183 -9.99 -11.63 17.45
N PRO A 184 -10.92 -11.38 16.53
CA PRO A 184 -12.32 -11.81 16.66
C PRO A 184 -12.42 -13.30 16.99
N VAL A 185 -12.95 -13.64 18.18
CA VAL A 185 -12.94 -15.01 18.71
C VAL A 185 -13.89 -15.93 17.95
N TYR A 186 -14.96 -15.38 17.38
CA TYR A 186 -15.98 -16.12 16.61
C TYR A 186 -15.56 -16.43 15.17
N GLN A 187 -14.41 -15.89 14.70
CA GLN A 187 -13.94 -16.02 13.33
C GLN A 187 -12.48 -16.49 13.31
N LYS A 188 -12.26 -17.75 13.69
CA LYS A 188 -10.91 -18.32 13.82
C LYS A 188 -10.42 -19.04 12.57
N GLU A 189 -11.34 -19.54 11.75
CA GLU A 189 -11.01 -20.42 10.63
C GLU A 189 -10.94 -19.64 9.32
N ASN A 190 -10.02 -20.05 8.44
CA ASN A 190 -9.87 -19.55 7.08
C ASN A 190 -9.63 -18.04 6.91
N LEU A 191 -9.10 -17.36 7.95
CA LEU A 191 -8.77 -15.95 7.84
C LEU A 191 -7.67 -15.73 6.79
N GLN A 192 -8.00 -15.03 5.72
CA GLN A 192 -7.07 -14.57 4.70
C GLN A 192 -6.89 -13.07 4.83
N LEU A 193 -5.64 -12.63 4.97
CA LEU A 193 -5.25 -11.23 4.97
C LEU A 193 -4.65 -10.87 3.62
N THR A 194 -5.12 -9.78 3.04
CA THR A 194 -4.49 -9.22 1.84
C THR A 194 -3.12 -8.62 2.16
N GLY A 195 -2.36 -8.25 1.13
CA GLY A 195 -1.04 -7.66 1.30
C GLY A 195 -1.03 -6.37 2.14
N TRP A 196 -2.12 -5.62 2.10
CA TRP A 196 -2.26 -4.34 2.82
C TRP A 196 -2.81 -4.47 4.23
N ALA A 197 -3.38 -5.62 4.60
CA ALA A 197 -3.82 -5.87 5.96
C ALA A 197 -2.65 -6.26 6.86
N LEU A 198 -2.60 -5.71 8.07
CA LEU A 198 -1.69 -6.15 9.12
C LEU A 198 -2.41 -7.08 10.09
N SER A 199 -3.55 -6.62 10.59
CA SER A 199 -4.28 -7.29 11.67
C SER A 199 -5.78 -6.99 11.57
N LYS A 200 -6.58 -7.83 12.20
CA LYS A 200 -8.01 -7.57 12.49
C LYS A 200 -8.28 -7.62 14.00
N ALA A 201 -7.23 -7.55 14.79
CA ALA A 201 -7.38 -7.47 16.23
C ALA A 201 -8.03 -6.15 16.65
N LEU A 202 -8.87 -6.22 17.66
CA LEU A 202 -9.63 -5.10 18.21
C LEU A 202 -9.29 -4.92 19.69
N GLU A 203 -9.38 -3.71 20.19
CA GLU A 203 -9.27 -3.43 21.64
C GLU A 203 -10.54 -3.87 22.36
N SER A 204 -10.90 -5.13 22.25
CA SER A 204 -12.11 -5.69 22.85
C SER A 204 -11.82 -7.06 23.46
N TRP A 205 -12.30 -7.27 24.67
CA TRP A 205 -12.24 -8.55 25.39
C TRP A 205 -13.62 -9.19 25.53
N SER A 206 -14.65 -8.53 25.00
CA SER A 206 -16.04 -8.99 25.14
C SER A 206 -16.55 -9.54 23.81
N TRP A 207 -16.68 -10.86 23.74
CA TRP A 207 -17.09 -11.59 22.54
C TRP A 207 -18.33 -12.40 22.85
N ARG A 208 -19.50 -11.89 22.44
CA ARG A 208 -20.79 -12.54 22.71
C ARG A 208 -20.82 -13.96 22.17
N GLY A 209 -21.22 -14.91 23.00
CA GLY A 209 -21.34 -16.33 22.63
C GLY A 209 -20.02 -17.10 22.63
N CYS A 210 -18.90 -16.49 22.99
CA CYS A 210 -17.58 -17.14 22.97
C CYS A 210 -17.04 -17.43 24.38
N ALA A 211 -17.88 -17.54 25.38
CA ALA A 211 -17.44 -17.88 26.74
C ALA A 211 -16.72 -19.25 26.78
N GLY A 212 -15.51 -19.26 27.34
CA GLY A 212 -14.67 -20.48 27.39
C GLY A 212 -13.84 -20.74 26.14
N GLU A 213 -14.01 -19.95 25.08
CA GLU A 213 -13.23 -20.06 23.86
C GLU A 213 -11.81 -19.43 24.02
N LYS A 214 -10.85 -20.00 23.29
CA LYS A 214 -9.48 -19.48 23.26
C LYS A 214 -9.42 -18.17 22.47
N ALA A 215 -8.95 -17.10 23.11
CA ALA A 215 -8.67 -15.83 22.47
C ALA A 215 -7.22 -15.77 22.00
N GLU A 216 -7.00 -15.25 20.79
CA GLU A 216 -5.67 -14.92 20.26
C GLU A 216 -5.41 -13.43 20.48
N VAL A 217 -4.30 -13.12 21.16
CA VAL A 217 -3.94 -11.76 21.57
C VAL A 217 -2.72 -11.31 20.78
N GLU A 218 -2.81 -10.12 20.21
CA GLU A 218 -1.69 -9.42 19.59
C GLU A 218 -1.19 -8.32 20.53
N VAL A 219 0.13 -8.22 20.66
CA VAL A 219 0.77 -7.21 21.49
C VAL A 219 1.80 -6.45 20.66
N PHE A 220 1.66 -5.14 20.59
CA PHE A 220 2.65 -4.26 19.99
C PHE A 220 3.37 -3.51 21.10
N ALA A 221 4.67 -3.77 21.23
CA ALA A 221 5.51 -3.15 22.25
C ALA A 221 6.95 -3.03 21.77
N ARG A 222 7.67 -2.07 22.33
CA ARG A 222 9.14 -2.05 22.29
C ARG A 222 9.64 -2.63 23.61
N ALA A 223 10.41 -3.70 23.49
CA ALA A 223 11.18 -4.21 24.63
C ALA A 223 12.50 -3.41 24.73
N ALA A 224 12.96 -3.13 25.95
CA ALA A 224 14.36 -2.81 26.19
C ALA A 224 15.17 -4.10 25.97
N GLU A 225 16.30 -3.98 25.28
CA GLU A 225 17.29 -5.06 25.22
C GLU A 225 17.97 -5.25 26.57
#